data_ab1c2a048b114cce0e5924d54502292b
#
_entry.id   ab1c2a048b114cce0e5924d54502292b
#
_cell.length_a   1.000
_cell.length_b   1.000
_cell.length_c   1.000
_cell.angle_alpha   90.00
_cell.angle_beta   90.00
_cell.angle_gamma   90.00
#
_symmetry.space_group_name_H-M   'P 1'
#
loop_
_entity.id
_entity.type
_entity.pdbx_description
1 polymer ?
#
loop_
_entity_poly.entity_id
_entity_poly.type
_entity_poly.pdbx_seq_one_letter_code
_entity_poly.pdbx_strand_id
1 'polypeptide(L)'
;MDTIRQAHNIAKRTLIQQATEPGSRVLDVGCGFGGDLHKWNHIDNIVLHMCDPDRNAIEEAKNRAHNLKLNKPRFYVGDISDCPKFKYDIICYNFSMHYIFETRELFYKTINEIRLRLKKGGKLIGCIPDSEKIIVNTPFYDKIGNYIERNKNETGYGNFGEEIYVYLKDTPYYSTGAKSEPIGYKDILVTELEKNKIILDTWTDLIPNTEIGLTRLYSQFVFFFKT
;
A
#
# COMPACT_ATOMS: atom_id res chain seq x y z
N MET A 1 -8.41 11.20 21.68
CA MET A 1 -7.12 10.64 21.19
C MET A 1 -7.34 10.13 19.79
N ASP A 2 -6.58 10.61 18.84
CA ASP A 2 -6.65 10.04 17.49
C ASP A 2 -6.12 8.63 17.51
N THR A 3 -6.93 7.69 17.05
CA THR A 3 -6.49 6.30 16.93
C THR A 3 -5.46 6.19 15.80
N ILE A 4 -4.59 5.16 15.85
CA ILE A 4 -3.64 4.86 14.74
C ILE A 4 -4.39 4.81 13.41
N ARG A 5 -5.58 4.23 13.39
CA ARG A 5 -6.42 4.13 12.19
C ARG A 5 -6.81 5.51 11.63
N GLN A 6 -7.18 6.47 12.51
CA GLN A 6 -7.52 7.84 12.07
C GLN A 6 -6.29 8.53 11.49
N ALA A 7 -5.15 8.44 12.18
CA ALA A 7 -3.89 8.99 11.73
C ALA A 7 -3.46 8.44 10.35
N HIS A 8 -3.50 7.12 10.16
CA HIS A 8 -3.21 6.49 8.87
C HIS A 8 -4.19 6.89 7.78
N ASN A 9 -5.48 7.06 8.11
CA ASN A 9 -6.48 7.52 7.14
C ASN A 9 -6.26 8.96 6.69
N ILE A 10 -5.82 9.84 7.59
CA ILE A 10 -5.47 11.23 7.25
C ILE A 10 -4.24 11.23 6.33
N ALA A 11 -3.17 10.52 6.68
CA ALA A 11 -1.96 10.44 5.86
C ALA A 11 -2.25 9.93 4.44
N LYS A 12 -2.99 8.82 4.32
CA LYS A 12 -3.39 8.27 3.02
C LYS A 12 -4.23 9.27 2.20
N ARG A 13 -5.15 9.99 2.84
CA ARG A 13 -5.95 11.02 2.17
C ARG A 13 -5.08 12.12 1.60
N THR A 14 -4.15 12.63 2.40
CA THR A 14 -3.21 13.66 1.98
C THR A 14 -2.36 13.21 0.80
N LEU A 15 -1.77 12.01 0.88
CA LEU A 15 -0.97 11.42 -0.21
C LEU A 15 -1.77 11.31 -1.51
N ILE A 16 -2.98 10.75 -1.44
CA ILE A 16 -3.88 10.58 -2.59
C ILE A 16 -4.22 11.93 -3.23
N GLN A 17 -4.61 12.91 -2.41
CA GLN A 17 -4.99 14.24 -2.91
C GLN A 17 -3.82 15.00 -3.53
N GLN A 18 -2.61 14.89 -2.98
CA GLN A 18 -1.42 15.56 -3.50
C GLN A 18 -0.88 14.91 -4.79
N ALA A 19 -1.09 13.60 -4.94
CA ALA A 19 -0.53 12.86 -6.08
C ALA A 19 -1.47 12.81 -7.29
N THR A 20 -2.78 12.99 -7.11
CA THR A 20 -3.79 12.66 -8.11
C THR A 20 -4.53 13.89 -8.61
N GLU A 21 -4.50 14.10 -9.92
CA GLU A 21 -5.25 15.17 -10.60
C GLU A 21 -6.67 14.73 -10.97
N PRO A 22 -7.64 15.65 -11.06
CA PRO A 22 -8.96 15.37 -11.63
C PRO A 22 -8.86 14.72 -13.02
N GLY A 23 -9.74 13.75 -13.29
CA GLY A 23 -9.75 13.01 -14.56
C GLY A 23 -8.72 11.89 -14.67
N SER A 24 -7.87 11.69 -13.66
CA SER A 24 -6.85 10.62 -13.64
C SER A 24 -7.46 9.22 -13.74
N ARG A 25 -6.77 8.33 -14.43
CA ARG A 25 -7.02 6.88 -14.35
C ARG A 25 -6.18 6.28 -13.23
N VAL A 26 -6.83 5.69 -12.25
CA VAL A 26 -6.23 5.19 -11.02
C VAL A 26 -6.39 3.67 -10.93
N LEU A 27 -5.33 2.98 -10.50
CA LEU A 27 -5.36 1.59 -10.08
C LEU A 27 -4.96 1.50 -8.60
N ASP A 28 -5.88 1.09 -7.76
CA ASP A 28 -5.66 0.85 -6.31
C ASP A 28 -5.48 -0.65 -6.08
N VAL A 29 -4.26 -1.06 -5.74
CA VAL A 29 -3.84 -2.46 -5.62
C VAL A 29 -3.74 -2.87 -4.16
N GLY A 30 -4.41 -3.97 -3.81
CA GLY A 30 -4.57 -4.40 -2.42
C GLY A 30 -5.56 -3.49 -1.69
N CYS A 31 -6.70 -3.21 -2.34
CA CYS A 31 -7.69 -2.26 -1.83
C CYS A 31 -8.46 -2.76 -0.59
N GLY A 32 -8.33 -4.04 -0.24
CA GLY A 32 -9.04 -4.67 0.85
C GLY A 32 -10.55 -4.42 0.77
N PHE A 33 -11.16 -4.16 1.89
CA PHE A 33 -12.59 -3.84 2.01
C PHE A 33 -12.98 -2.45 1.48
N GLY A 34 -12.16 -1.82 0.64
CA GLY A 34 -12.45 -0.51 0.06
C GLY A 34 -12.27 0.65 1.06
N GLY A 35 -11.31 0.54 1.98
CA GLY A 35 -11.06 1.57 3.00
C GLY A 35 -10.67 2.95 2.44
N ASP A 36 -10.20 3.00 1.20
CA ASP A 36 -9.76 4.23 0.55
C ASP A 36 -10.78 4.80 -0.45
N LEU A 37 -11.92 4.13 -0.69
CA LEU A 37 -12.99 4.59 -1.58
C LEU A 37 -13.44 6.03 -1.28
N HIS A 38 -13.65 6.38 0.00
CA HIS A 38 -14.03 7.74 0.38
C HIS A 38 -12.94 8.78 0.06
N LYS A 39 -11.67 8.38 0.04
CA LYS A 39 -10.55 9.27 -0.31
C LYS A 39 -10.54 9.55 -1.80
N TRP A 40 -10.73 8.50 -2.61
CA TRP A 40 -10.89 8.60 -4.07
C TRP A 40 -12.12 9.39 -4.49
N ASN A 41 -13.22 9.29 -3.74
CA ASN A 41 -14.49 10.00 -4.00
C ASN A 41 -14.38 11.54 -3.89
N HIS A 42 -13.30 12.06 -3.31
CA HIS A 42 -13.03 13.50 -3.24
C HIS A 42 -12.27 14.07 -4.43
N ILE A 43 -11.93 13.23 -5.42
CA ILE A 43 -11.22 13.66 -6.61
C ILE A 43 -12.16 13.54 -7.81
N ASP A 44 -12.36 14.64 -8.50
CA ASP A 44 -13.35 14.73 -9.57
C ASP A 44 -12.97 13.89 -10.80
N ASN A 45 -13.97 13.25 -11.38
CA ASN A 45 -13.93 12.59 -12.68
C ASN A 45 -12.86 11.49 -12.84
N ILE A 46 -12.36 10.90 -11.76
CA ILE A 46 -11.39 9.79 -11.87
C ILE A 46 -12.04 8.53 -12.46
N VAL A 47 -11.23 7.75 -13.16
CA VAL A 47 -11.55 6.38 -13.56
C VAL A 47 -10.84 5.44 -12.60
N LEU A 48 -11.58 4.87 -11.65
CA LEU A 48 -11.03 4.06 -10.57
C LEU A 48 -11.16 2.56 -10.85
N HIS A 49 -10.04 1.86 -10.86
CA HIS A 49 -9.94 0.41 -10.83
C HIS A 49 -9.34 -0.02 -9.50
N MET A 50 -9.83 -1.11 -8.93
CA MET A 50 -9.40 -1.62 -7.63
C MET A 50 -9.23 -3.12 -7.71
N CYS A 51 -8.20 -3.68 -7.09
CA CYS A 51 -8.04 -5.13 -6.98
C CYS A 51 -7.56 -5.55 -5.59
N ASP A 52 -7.95 -6.77 -5.24
CA ASP A 52 -7.52 -7.45 -4.01
C ASP A 52 -7.65 -8.97 -4.22
N PRO A 53 -6.72 -9.81 -3.72
CA PRO A 53 -6.84 -11.26 -3.84
C PRO A 53 -8.00 -11.84 -3.01
N ASP A 54 -8.45 -11.16 -1.96
CA ASP A 54 -9.60 -11.58 -1.15
C ASP A 54 -10.92 -11.23 -1.82
N ARG A 55 -11.62 -12.27 -2.30
CA ARG A 55 -12.94 -12.14 -2.91
C ARG A 55 -13.96 -11.47 -1.98
N ASN A 56 -13.95 -11.79 -0.68
CA ASN A 56 -14.89 -11.23 0.29
C ASN A 56 -14.62 -9.73 0.49
N ALA A 57 -13.35 -9.34 0.51
CA ALA A 57 -12.96 -7.94 0.58
C ALA A 57 -13.47 -7.16 -0.65
N ILE A 58 -13.34 -7.73 -1.84
CA ILE A 58 -13.85 -7.12 -3.09
C ILE A 58 -15.37 -6.98 -3.07
N GLU A 59 -16.12 -7.98 -2.61
CA GLU A 59 -17.59 -7.87 -2.53
C GLU A 59 -18.02 -6.76 -1.56
N GLU A 60 -17.37 -6.66 -0.41
CA GLU A 60 -17.64 -5.56 0.53
C GLU A 60 -17.23 -4.19 -0.04
N ALA A 61 -16.10 -4.09 -0.75
CA ALA A 61 -15.69 -2.85 -1.42
C ALA A 61 -16.72 -2.40 -2.46
N LYS A 62 -17.29 -3.32 -3.24
CA LYS A 62 -18.40 -3.04 -4.18
C LYS A 62 -19.62 -2.49 -3.43
N ASN A 63 -20.03 -3.13 -2.33
CA ASN A 63 -21.18 -2.69 -1.53
C ASN A 63 -20.97 -1.26 -1.02
N ARG A 64 -19.78 -0.94 -0.51
CA ARG A 64 -19.44 0.42 -0.04
C ARG A 64 -19.46 1.46 -1.16
N ALA A 65 -19.05 1.07 -2.36
CA ALA A 65 -19.00 1.97 -3.50
C ALA A 65 -20.39 2.42 -3.99
N HIS A 66 -21.46 1.63 -3.77
CA HIS A 66 -22.81 1.97 -4.21
C HIS A 66 -23.33 3.32 -3.69
N ASN A 67 -22.87 3.73 -2.53
CA ASN A 67 -23.30 4.98 -1.87
C ASN A 67 -22.39 6.18 -2.15
N LEU A 68 -21.41 6.01 -3.06
CA LEU A 68 -20.42 7.04 -3.38
C LEU A 68 -20.69 7.63 -4.77
N LYS A 69 -20.21 8.87 -4.98
CA LYS A 69 -20.32 9.59 -6.27
C LYS A 69 -19.25 9.18 -7.28
N LEU A 70 -18.54 8.06 -7.05
CA LEU A 70 -17.53 7.55 -7.97
C LEU A 70 -18.16 7.12 -9.29
N ASN A 71 -17.54 7.48 -10.40
CA ASN A 71 -17.99 7.10 -11.72
C ASN A 71 -17.71 5.62 -12.01
N LYS A 72 -18.63 4.74 -11.56
CA LYS A 72 -18.64 3.29 -11.79
C LYS A 72 -17.27 2.64 -11.56
N PRO A 73 -16.74 2.65 -10.32
CA PRO A 73 -15.47 2.01 -10.02
C PRO A 73 -15.51 0.53 -10.41
N ARG A 74 -14.41 0.00 -10.90
CA ARG A 74 -14.30 -1.39 -11.33
C ARG A 74 -13.45 -2.18 -10.35
N PHE A 75 -13.91 -3.38 -10.03
CA PHE A 75 -13.29 -4.24 -9.02
C PHE A 75 -12.88 -5.58 -9.63
N TYR A 76 -11.69 -6.04 -9.27
CA TYR A 76 -11.09 -7.29 -9.75
C TYR A 76 -10.62 -8.12 -8.56
N VAL A 77 -10.90 -9.42 -8.59
CA VAL A 77 -10.33 -10.38 -7.62
C VAL A 77 -8.99 -10.85 -8.16
N GLY A 78 -7.92 -10.59 -7.44
CA GLY A 78 -6.57 -10.95 -7.83
C GLY A 78 -5.56 -9.83 -7.60
N ASP A 79 -4.39 -9.96 -8.22
CA ASP A 79 -3.30 -8.98 -8.16
C ASP A 79 -3.35 -7.98 -9.34
N ILE A 80 -2.32 -7.15 -9.45
CA ILE A 80 -2.19 -6.18 -10.55
C ILE A 80 -2.27 -6.82 -11.93
N SER A 81 -1.85 -8.09 -12.09
CA SER A 81 -1.86 -8.80 -13.38
C SER A 81 -3.26 -9.16 -13.86
N ASP A 82 -4.23 -9.28 -12.92
CA ASP A 82 -5.63 -9.57 -13.21
C ASP A 82 -6.42 -8.34 -13.63
N CYS A 83 -5.83 -7.16 -13.47
CA CYS A 83 -6.41 -5.90 -13.89
C CYS A 83 -6.19 -5.65 -15.40
N PRO A 84 -7.07 -4.86 -16.06
CA PRO A 84 -6.88 -4.50 -17.45
C PRO A 84 -5.55 -3.81 -17.73
N LYS A 85 -4.94 -4.11 -18.89
CA LYS A 85 -3.66 -3.54 -19.33
C LYS A 85 -3.82 -2.09 -19.86
N PHE A 86 -4.51 -1.25 -19.13
CA PHE A 86 -4.57 0.18 -19.41
C PHE A 86 -3.32 0.89 -18.92
N LYS A 87 -3.09 2.11 -19.42
CA LYS A 87 -2.12 3.03 -18.86
C LYS A 87 -2.81 3.84 -17.76
N TYR A 88 -2.24 3.79 -16.56
CA TYR A 88 -2.74 4.48 -15.38
C TYR A 88 -1.87 5.70 -15.08
N ASP A 89 -2.51 6.80 -14.75
CA ASP A 89 -1.83 8.01 -14.26
C ASP A 89 -1.31 7.79 -12.84
N ILE A 90 -2.07 7.02 -12.03
CA ILE A 90 -1.70 6.65 -10.66
C ILE A 90 -1.84 5.14 -10.47
N ILE A 91 -0.82 4.50 -9.90
CA ILE A 91 -0.90 3.17 -9.30
C ILE A 91 -0.64 3.35 -7.80
N CYS A 92 -1.56 2.86 -6.97
CA CYS A 92 -1.55 3.04 -5.52
C CYS A 92 -1.41 1.70 -4.79
N TYR A 93 -0.50 1.65 -3.81
CA TYR A 93 -0.28 0.51 -2.91
C TYR A 93 -0.31 0.99 -1.46
N ASN A 94 -1.50 1.21 -0.90
CA ASN A 94 -1.64 1.65 0.49
C ASN A 94 -1.63 0.46 1.45
N PHE A 95 -0.50 0.23 2.13
CA PHE A 95 -0.27 -0.91 3.02
C PHE A 95 -0.39 -2.27 2.33
N SER A 96 -0.01 -2.34 1.06
CA SER A 96 -0.05 -3.57 0.26
C SER A 96 1.24 -3.86 -0.53
N MET A 97 2.14 -2.87 -0.69
CA MET A 97 3.36 -3.05 -1.47
C MET A 97 4.31 -4.10 -0.87
N HIS A 98 4.39 -4.23 0.45
CA HIS A 98 5.28 -5.19 1.10
C HIS A 98 4.92 -6.64 0.80
N TYR A 99 3.66 -6.96 0.48
CA TYR A 99 3.26 -8.32 0.14
C TYR A 99 3.93 -8.87 -1.12
N ILE A 100 4.42 -8.00 -2.02
CA ILE A 100 5.16 -8.47 -3.19
C ILE A 100 6.51 -9.10 -2.83
N PHE A 101 7.00 -8.91 -1.61
CA PHE A 101 8.23 -9.50 -1.09
C PHE A 101 8.04 -10.93 -0.53
N GLU A 102 6.85 -11.49 -0.57
CA GLU A 102 6.59 -12.87 -0.17
C GLU A 102 7.48 -13.86 -0.94
N THR A 103 7.64 -13.65 -2.26
CA THR A 103 8.58 -14.42 -3.07
C THR A 103 9.30 -13.53 -4.08
N ARG A 104 10.50 -13.97 -4.48
CA ARG A 104 11.29 -13.29 -5.53
C ARG A 104 10.51 -13.20 -6.85
N GLU A 105 9.84 -14.27 -7.23
CA GLU A 105 9.04 -14.35 -8.46
C GLU A 105 7.90 -13.35 -8.47
N LEU A 106 7.16 -13.27 -7.37
CA LEU A 106 6.06 -12.31 -7.21
C LEU A 106 6.56 -10.87 -7.30
N PHE A 107 7.69 -10.58 -6.67
CA PHE A 107 8.32 -9.27 -6.71
C PHE A 107 8.61 -8.82 -8.15
N TYR A 108 9.40 -9.59 -8.89
CA TYR A 108 9.77 -9.22 -10.27
C TYR A 108 8.58 -9.21 -11.23
N LYS A 109 7.63 -10.13 -11.07
CA LYS A 109 6.37 -10.11 -11.80
C LYS A 109 5.64 -8.78 -11.57
N THR A 110 5.48 -8.38 -10.33
CA THR A 110 4.75 -7.16 -9.97
C THR A 110 5.45 -5.90 -10.46
N ILE A 111 6.78 -5.80 -10.31
CA ILE A 111 7.56 -4.67 -10.86
C ILE A 111 7.36 -4.54 -12.38
N ASN A 112 7.40 -5.65 -13.11
CA ASN A 112 7.14 -5.65 -14.55
C ASN A 112 5.70 -5.20 -14.88
N GLU A 113 4.70 -5.66 -14.13
CA GLU A 113 3.31 -5.28 -14.32
C GLU A 113 3.06 -3.79 -14.01
N ILE A 114 3.73 -3.23 -12.98
CA ILE A 114 3.72 -1.79 -12.70
C ILE A 114 4.30 -1.03 -13.90
N ARG A 115 5.48 -1.41 -14.40
CA ARG A 115 6.12 -0.79 -15.56
C ARG A 115 5.23 -0.82 -16.81
N LEU A 116 4.54 -1.94 -17.04
CA LEU A 116 3.66 -2.11 -18.20
C LEU A 116 2.39 -1.25 -18.10
N ARG A 117 1.90 -0.96 -16.90
CA ARG A 117 0.63 -0.26 -16.67
C ARG A 117 0.80 1.20 -16.29
N LEU A 118 1.90 1.58 -15.65
CA LEU A 118 2.14 2.98 -15.33
C LEU A 118 2.36 3.79 -16.62
N LYS A 119 1.70 4.92 -16.74
CA LYS A 119 1.86 5.87 -17.83
C LYS A 119 3.18 6.63 -17.64
N LYS A 120 3.87 6.97 -18.72
CA LYS A 120 5.00 7.91 -18.65
C LYS A 120 4.53 9.23 -18.03
N GLY A 121 5.27 9.73 -17.05
CA GLY A 121 4.86 10.86 -16.20
C GLY A 121 3.85 10.51 -15.12
N GLY A 122 3.33 9.27 -15.08
CA GLY A 122 2.46 8.79 -14.01
C GLY A 122 3.22 8.49 -12.73
N LYS A 123 2.48 8.35 -11.63
CA LYS A 123 3.05 8.14 -10.28
C LYS A 123 2.65 6.78 -9.70
N LEU A 124 3.61 6.13 -9.05
CA LEU A 124 3.39 5.01 -8.14
C LEU A 124 3.46 5.56 -6.72
N ILE A 125 2.38 5.40 -5.97
CA ILE A 125 2.27 5.94 -4.61
C ILE A 125 1.87 4.86 -3.62
N GLY A 126 2.16 5.07 -2.35
CA GLY A 126 1.67 4.17 -1.31
C GLY A 126 2.21 4.45 0.07
N CYS A 127 1.73 3.63 1.01
CA CYS A 127 2.19 3.58 2.39
C CYS A 127 2.69 2.17 2.69
N ILE A 128 3.76 2.06 3.48
CA ILE A 128 4.44 0.78 3.72
C ILE A 128 4.99 0.72 5.16
N PRO A 129 5.00 -0.46 5.82
CA PRO A 129 5.89 -0.70 6.94
C PRO A 129 7.34 -0.50 6.48
N ASP A 130 8.08 0.41 7.09
CA ASP A 130 9.40 0.81 6.63
C ASP A 130 10.46 -0.16 7.15
N SER A 131 11.09 -0.92 6.25
CA SER A 131 12.09 -1.94 6.62
C SER A 131 13.27 -1.37 7.40
N GLU A 132 13.77 -0.17 7.05
CA GLU A 132 14.90 0.46 7.75
C GLU A 132 14.54 0.77 9.21
N LYS A 133 13.30 1.20 9.47
CA LYS A 133 12.81 1.49 10.82
C LYS A 133 12.45 0.22 11.59
N ILE A 134 11.84 -0.76 10.93
CA ILE A 134 11.44 -2.04 11.52
C ILE A 134 12.65 -2.83 11.98
N ILE A 135 13.67 -2.99 11.13
CA ILE A 135 14.88 -3.76 11.45
C ILE A 135 15.56 -3.24 12.71
N VAL A 136 15.61 -1.92 12.88
CA VAL A 136 16.28 -1.27 14.04
C VAL A 136 15.39 -1.27 15.28
N ASN A 137 14.07 -1.19 15.15
CA ASN A 137 13.17 -0.92 16.27
C ASN A 137 12.30 -2.13 16.69
N THR A 138 12.42 -3.29 16.06
CA THR A 138 11.67 -4.48 16.50
C THR A 138 12.44 -5.31 17.52
N PRO A 139 11.79 -5.93 18.51
CA PRO A 139 10.34 -5.89 18.75
C PRO A 139 9.87 -4.53 19.27
N PHE A 140 8.70 -4.10 18.82
CA PHE A 140 8.09 -2.86 19.26
C PHE A 140 6.69 -3.11 19.82
N TYR A 141 6.42 -2.59 21.01
CA TYR A 141 5.13 -2.64 21.70
C TYR A 141 4.74 -1.26 22.16
N ASP A 142 3.52 -0.82 21.89
CA ASP A 142 3.02 0.41 22.45
C ASP A 142 2.15 0.20 23.69
N LYS A 143 1.84 1.30 24.38
CA LYS A 143 1.09 1.26 25.66
C LYS A 143 -0.37 0.82 25.50
N ILE A 144 -0.91 0.80 24.28
CA ILE A 144 -2.31 0.45 24.00
C ILE A 144 -2.44 -0.97 23.42
N GLY A 145 -1.33 -1.67 23.27
CA GLY A 145 -1.30 -3.08 22.89
C GLY A 145 -1.08 -3.35 21.41
N ASN A 146 -0.68 -2.34 20.61
CA ASN A 146 -0.18 -2.59 19.26
C ASN A 146 1.24 -3.09 19.31
N TYR A 147 1.61 -3.96 18.37
CA TYR A 147 3.00 -4.42 18.29
C TYR A 147 3.43 -4.81 16.88
N ILE A 148 4.75 -4.77 16.65
CA ILE A 148 5.45 -5.40 15.54
C ILE A 148 6.61 -6.22 16.11
N GLU A 149 6.68 -7.49 15.69
CA GLU A 149 7.78 -8.40 16.02
C GLU A 149 8.34 -9.04 14.75
N ARG A 150 9.65 -9.32 14.73
CA ARG A 150 10.22 -10.14 13.65
C ARG A 150 9.91 -11.61 13.90
N ASN A 151 9.60 -12.34 12.84
CA ASN A 151 9.51 -13.79 12.91
C ASN A 151 10.91 -14.38 13.11
N LYS A 152 11.17 -14.97 14.28
CA LYS A 152 12.48 -15.57 14.63
C LYS A 152 12.76 -16.90 13.95
N ASN A 153 11.74 -17.51 13.35
CA ASN A 153 11.83 -18.82 12.67
C ASN A 153 12.00 -18.65 11.15
N GLU A 154 12.69 -17.61 10.73
CA GLU A 154 12.77 -17.23 9.33
C GLU A 154 13.41 -18.30 8.45
N THR A 155 12.69 -18.62 7.39
CA THR A 155 13.15 -19.43 6.27
C THR A 155 13.42 -18.58 5.01
N GLY A 156 13.37 -17.24 5.14
CA GLY A 156 13.53 -16.30 4.03
C GLY A 156 14.93 -16.35 3.41
N TYR A 157 15.00 -16.45 2.10
CA TYR A 157 16.24 -16.40 1.34
C TYR A 157 16.44 -14.99 0.77
N GLY A 158 17.45 -14.28 1.30
CA GLY A 158 17.95 -13.06 0.68
C GLY A 158 16.92 -11.96 0.52
N ASN A 159 16.31 -11.51 1.59
CA ASN A 159 15.35 -10.39 1.65
C ASN A 159 13.98 -10.68 0.99
N PHE A 160 13.66 -11.92 0.66
CA PHE A 160 12.33 -12.35 0.25
C PHE A 160 11.82 -13.42 1.19
N GLY A 161 10.53 -13.37 1.56
CA GLY A 161 9.91 -14.29 2.49
C GLY A 161 10.25 -14.04 3.97
N GLU A 162 10.99 -12.98 4.29
CA GLU A 162 11.18 -12.56 5.67
C GLU A 162 9.90 -11.88 6.20
N GLU A 163 9.49 -12.24 7.41
CA GLU A 163 8.20 -11.85 7.94
C GLU A 163 8.29 -11.09 9.27
N ILE A 164 7.30 -10.25 9.48
CA ILE A 164 6.97 -9.62 10.76
C ILE A 164 5.57 -10.04 11.20
N TYR A 165 5.35 -10.14 12.50
CA TYR A 165 4.02 -10.20 13.08
C TYR A 165 3.57 -8.80 13.44
N VAL A 166 2.44 -8.38 12.86
CA VAL A 166 1.84 -7.07 13.09
C VAL A 166 0.51 -7.26 13.80
N TYR A 167 0.26 -6.43 14.81
CA TYR A 167 -1.04 -6.31 15.44
C TYR A 167 -1.38 -4.86 15.70
N LEU A 168 -2.48 -4.39 15.13
CA LEU A 168 -3.04 -3.06 15.38
C LEU A 168 -4.41 -3.22 16.05
N LYS A 169 -4.47 -2.91 17.33
CA LYS A 169 -5.69 -2.95 18.11
C LYS A 169 -6.77 -2.04 17.49
N ASP A 170 -8.02 -2.46 17.57
CA ASP A 170 -9.19 -1.72 17.08
C ASP A 170 -9.20 -1.49 15.57
N THR A 171 -8.47 -2.28 14.79
CA THR A 171 -8.55 -2.28 13.34
C THR A 171 -9.22 -3.55 12.80
N PRO A 172 -10.15 -3.45 11.83
CA PRO A 172 -10.89 -4.61 11.34
C PRO A 172 -10.01 -5.72 10.77
N TYR A 173 -8.90 -5.37 10.13
CA TYR A 173 -7.96 -6.32 9.53
C TYR A 173 -7.32 -7.26 10.56
N TYR A 174 -7.08 -6.77 11.79
CA TYR A 174 -6.48 -7.53 12.89
C TYR A 174 -7.49 -8.02 13.92
N SER A 175 -8.78 -8.05 13.59
CA SER A 175 -9.85 -8.48 14.51
C SER A 175 -9.70 -9.94 15.00
N THR A 176 -9.01 -10.78 14.23
CA THR A 176 -8.73 -12.19 14.57
C THR A 176 -7.34 -12.40 15.18
N GLY A 177 -6.60 -11.34 15.50
CA GLY A 177 -5.24 -11.39 16.06
C GLY A 177 -4.19 -10.84 15.12
N ALA A 178 -2.92 -11.03 15.49
CA ALA A 178 -1.78 -10.64 14.70
C ALA A 178 -1.76 -11.33 13.32
N LYS A 179 -1.21 -10.63 12.35
CA LYS A 179 -0.99 -11.16 11.00
C LYS A 179 0.51 -11.25 10.73
N SER A 180 0.90 -12.31 10.02
CA SER A 180 2.23 -12.37 9.40
C SER A 180 2.20 -11.57 8.11
N GLU A 181 3.19 -10.69 7.95
CA GLU A 181 3.33 -9.82 6.79
C GLU A 181 4.80 -9.84 6.33
N PRO A 182 5.08 -9.89 5.02
CA PRO A 182 6.45 -9.82 4.51
C PRO A 182 7.11 -8.48 4.85
N ILE A 183 8.42 -8.46 4.99
CA ILE A 183 9.20 -7.23 5.07
C ILE A 183 9.43 -6.69 3.66
N GLY A 184 8.94 -5.49 3.37
CA GLY A 184 9.18 -4.80 2.11
C GLY A 184 10.48 -3.98 2.17
N TYR A 185 11.57 -4.49 1.61
CA TYR A 185 12.89 -3.86 1.64
C TYR A 185 12.96 -2.64 0.71
N LYS A 186 13.15 -1.45 1.30
CA LYS A 186 13.18 -0.17 0.60
C LYS A 186 14.27 -0.10 -0.46
N ASP A 187 15.49 -0.48 -0.12
CA ASP A 187 16.66 -0.44 -1.02
C ASP A 187 16.47 -1.33 -2.24
N ILE A 188 15.91 -2.53 -2.06
CA ILE A 188 15.59 -3.46 -3.15
C ILE A 188 14.49 -2.89 -4.03
N LEU A 189 13.40 -2.38 -3.43
CA LEU A 189 12.27 -1.80 -4.16
C LEU A 189 12.72 -0.59 -4.99
N VAL A 190 13.44 0.34 -4.38
CA VAL A 190 13.95 1.56 -5.06
C VAL A 190 14.88 1.16 -6.21
N THR A 191 15.87 0.32 -5.94
CA THR A 191 16.83 -0.13 -6.95
C THR A 191 16.15 -0.75 -8.16
N GLU A 192 15.16 -1.62 -7.93
CA GLU A 192 14.52 -2.33 -9.04
C GLU A 192 13.55 -1.45 -9.82
N LEU A 193 12.82 -0.56 -9.16
CA LEU A 193 11.97 0.43 -9.82
C LEU A 193 12.80 1.39 -10.68
N GLU A 194 13.94 1.87 -10.18
CA GLU A 194 14.84 2.78 -10.91
C GLU A 194 15.45 2.14 -12.17
N LYS A 195 15.82 0.85 -12.13
CA LYS A 195 16.21 0.08 -13.33
C LYS A 195 15.10 0.09 -14.39
N ASN A 196 13.85 0.17 -13.96
CA ASN A 196 12.68 0.23 -14.83
C ASN A 196 12.25 1.67 -15.14
N LYS A 197 13.10 2.68 -14.87
CA LYS A 197 12.85 4.13 -15.08
C LYS A 197 11.71 4.70 -14.23
N ILE A 198 11.35 4.03 -13.15
CA ILE A 198 10.38 4.49 -12.17
C ILE A 198 11.21 5.02 -10.98
N ILE A 199 11.38 6.33 -10.94
CA ILE A 199 12.36 7.02 -10.11
C ILE A 199 11.71 7.47 -8.81
N LEU A 200 12.41 7.29 -7.70
CA LEU A 200 11.98 7.78 -6.40
C LEU A 200 11.94 9.31 -6.40
N ASP A 201 10.78 9.86 -6.04
CA ASP A 201 10.57 11.28 -5.80
C ASP A 201 10.65 11.59 -4.30
N THR A 202 9.82 10.91 -3.50
CA THR A 202 9.82 11.05 -2.04
C THR A 202 9.67 9.72 -1.31
N TRP A 203 10.36 9.61 -0.18
CA TRP A 203 10.17 8.57 0.84
C TRP A 203 10.27 9.22 2.20
N THR A 204 9.15 9.39 2.87
CA THR A 204 9.05 10.16 4.11
C THR A 204 8.28 9.39 5.17
N ASP A 205 8.41 9.83 6.42
CA ASP A 205 7.56 9.30 7.49
C ASP A 205 6.10 9.40 7.10
N LEU A 206 5.32 8.37 7.44
CA LEU A 206 3.87 8.37 7.18
C LEU A 206 3.20 9.58 7.83
N ILE A 207 3.63 9.94 9.04
CA ILE A 207 3.24 11.15 9.74
C ILE A 207 4.49 11.77 10.35
N PRO A 208 4.93 12.93 9.86
CA PRO A 208 6.12 13.61 10.39
C PRO A 208 5.97 13.94 11.87
N ASN A 209 7.06 13.75 12.63
CA ASN A 209 7.15 14.09 14.06
C ASN A 209 6.04 13.48 14.94
N THR A 210 5.53 12.31 14.57
CA THR A 210 4.48 11.66 15.35
C THR A 210 5.03 10.93 16.57
N GLU A 211 4.36 11.12 17.71
CA GLU A 211 4.52 10.28 18.91
C GLU A 211 3.51 9.13 18.95
N ILE A 212 2.67 8.98 17.91
CA ILE A 212 1.64 7.94 17.86
C ILE A 212 2.33 6.60 17.59
N GLY A 213 2.78 5.98 18.66
CA GLY A 213 3.18 4.60 18.79
C GLY A 213 3.83 4.00 17.53
N LEU A 214 3.18 2.99 17.02
CA LEU A 214 3.61 2.18 15.89
C LEU A 214 3.66 2.93 14.54
N THR A 215 2.92 4.05 14.39
CA THR A 215 2.87 4.86 13.17
C THR A 215 4.25 5.35 12.74
N ARG A 216 5.16 5.59 13.68
CA ARG A 216 6.54 5.98 13.40
C ARG A 216 7.36 4.95 12.60
N LEU A 217 6.89 3.68 12.57
CA LEU A 217 7.54 2.60 11.83
C LEU A 217 7.07 2.51 10.36
N TYR A 218 6.17 3.40 9.96
CA TYR A 218 5.62 3.43 8.60
C TYR A 218 6.15 4.62 7.83
N SER A 219 6.25 4.44 6.52
CA SER A 219 6.59 5.48 5.55
C SER A 219 5.56 5.57 4.44
N GLN A 220 5.54 6.70 3.78
CA GLN A 220 4.85 6.89 2.51
C GLN A 220 5.87 7.18 1.40
N PHE A 221 5.53 6.76 0.18
CA PHE A 221 6.41 6.93 -0.97
C PHE A 221 5.67 7.46 -2.20
N VAL A 222 6.40 8.19 -3.01
CA VAL A 222 6.02 8.59 -4.35
C VAL A 222 7.17 8.28 -5.30
N PHE A 223 6.89 7.56 -6.38
CA PHE A 223 7.78 7.39 -7.52
C PHE A 223 7.10 7.97 -8.75
N PHE A 224 7.87 8.40 -9.73
CA PHE A 224 7.36 8.82 -11.02
C PHE A 224 8.02 8.04 -12.16
N PHE A 225 7.26 7.74 -13.21
CA PHE A 225 7.80 7.08 -14.39
C PHE A 225 8.42 8.12 -15.32
N LYS A 226 9.74 8.07 -15.45
CA LYS A 226 10.49 9.01 -16.28
C LYS A 226 10.04 8.97 -17.75
N THR A 227 9.83 10.13 -18.33
CA THR A 227 9.45 10.32 -19.74
C THR A 227 10.58 9.93 -20.69
#